data_74f5c56feabdd05fd0527a0c4584697c
#
_entry.id   74f5c56feabdd05fd0527a0c4584697c
#
_cell.length_a   1.000
_cell.length_b   1.000
_cell.length_c   1.000
_cell.angle_alpha   90.00
_cell.angle_beta   90.00
_cell.angle_gamma   90.00
#
_symmetry.space_group_name_H-M   'P 1'
#
loop_
_entity.id
_entity.type
_entity.pdbx_description
1 polymer ?
#
loop_
_entity_poly.entity_id
_entity_poly.type
_entity_poly.pdbx_seq_one_letter_code
_entity_poly.pdbx_strand_id
1 'polypeptide(L)'
;MPLINLDSEINVERVRPDTGSFYKFVATDAECQLLAARFHFIEVGSLSAELRVRKSARGCWDVSGQLKGEIVQVCGATGVPVSETIDFLLEERYVRTAGDPEEVEVQLDEAEPLENGAIEIGEMLAQSPAVAVTPWPRAPEAPETVTIGEEPSDHPFAGLAALKRQPSK
;
A
#
# COMPACT_ATOMS: atom_id res chain seq x y z
N MET A 1 -18.59 10.97 -11.63
CA MET A 1 -17.19 10.74 -11.21
C MET A 1 -16.40 10.40 -12.47
N PRO A 2 -15.35 11.16 -12.83
CA PRO A 2 -14.47 10.78 -13.91
C PRO A 2 -13.73 9.48 -13.56
N LEU A 3 -13.54 8.63 -14.56
CA LEU A 3 -12.73 7.41 -14.46
C LEU A 3 -11.27 7.81 -14.66
N ILE A 4 -10.40 7.28 -13.82
CA ILE A 4 -8.95 7.41 -13.87
C ILE A 4 -8.29 6.05 -14.04
N ASN A 5 -7.03 6.02 -14.45
CA ASN A 5 -6.19 4.85 -14.68
C ASN A 5 -4.84 5.02 -13.95
N LEU A 6 -3.94 4.05 -14.08
CA LEU A 6 -2.62 4.09 -13.42
C LEU A 6 -1.65 5.14 -13.97
N ASP A 7 -1.95 5.74 -15.14
CA ASP A 7 -1.16 6.84 -15.72
C ASP A 7 -1.76 8.22 -15.43
N SER A 8 -2.80 8.28 -14.58
CA SER A 8 -3.54 9.52 -14.35
C SER A 8 -2.84 10.44 -13.36
N GLU A 9 -2.82 11.73 -13.71
CA GLU A 9 -2.41 12.82 -12.84
C GLU A 9 -3.60 13.77 -12.60
N ILE A 10 -3.67 14.33 -11.40
CA ILE A 10 -4.69 15.31 -11.03
C ILE A 10 -4.03 16.68 -10.84
N ASN A 11 -4.27 17.60 -11.78
CA ASN A 11 -3.86 18.97 -11.60
C ASN A 11 -4.66 19.61 -10.47
N VAL A 12 -3.96 20.06 -9.42
CA VAL A 12 -4.58 20.57 -8.19
C VAL A 12 -5.38 21.85 -8.38
N GLU A 13 -5.09 22.64 -9.43
CA GLU A 13 -5.84 23.86 -9.75
C GLU A 13 -7.25 23.55 -10.28
N ARG A 14 -7.49 22.31 -10.73
CA ARG A 14 -8.80 21.84 -11.21
C ARG A 14 -9.66 21.22 -10.09
N VAL A 15 -9.10 21.05 -8.91
CA VAL A 15 -9.83 20.53 -7.75
C VAL A 15 -10.81 21.57 -7.27
N ARG A 16 -12.09 21.20 -7.10
CA ARG A 16 -13.13 22.09 -6.61
C ARG A 16 -12.81 22.54 -5.19
N PRO A 17 -12.72 23.84 -4.91
CA PRO A 17 -12.25 24.33 -3.61
C PRO A 17 -13.18 23.97 -2.46
N ASP A 18 -14.50 24.00 -2.67
CA ASP A 18 -15.49 23.86 -1.60
C ASP A 18 -15.87 22.39 -1.33
N THR A 19 -16.13 21.62 -2.41
CA THR A 19 -16.67 20.25 -2.29
C THR A 19 -15.62 19.17 -2.50
N GLY A 20 -14.46 19.52 -3.04
CA GLY A 20 -13.48 18.58 -3.56
C GLY A 20 -13.94 17.95 -4.89
N SER A 21 -13.10 17.14 -5.44
CA SER A 21 -13.35 16.40 -6.68
C SER A 21 -13.33 14.91 -6.39
N PHE A 22 -14.24 14.17 -7.04
CA PHE A 22 -14.39 12.73 -6.85
C PHE A 22 -13.93 12.00 -8.10
N TYR A 23 -13.24 10.90 -7.92
CA TYR A 23 -12.69 10.05 -8.97
C TYR A 23 -13.01 8.60 -8.70
N LYS A 24 -13.10 7.81 -9.78
CA LYS A 24 -13.27 6.37 -9.70
C LYS A 24 -12.15 5.69 -10.49
N PHE A 25 -11.57 4.68 -9.91
CA PHE A 25 -10.59 3.80 -10.53
C PHE A 25 -11.16 2.39 -10.63
N VAL A 26 -10.96 1.74 -11.75
CA VAL A 26 -11.21 0.31 -11.95
C VAL A 26 -10.10 -0.18 -12.85
N ALA A 27 -9.24 -1.03 -12.32
CA ALA A 27 -8.13 -1.58 -13.08
C ALA A 27 -8.64 -2.44 -14.23
N THR A 28 -8.02 -2.26 -15.38
CA THR A 28 -8.17 -3.16 -16.53
C THR A 28 -7.36 -4.44 -16.30
N ASP A 29 -7.65 -5.49 -17.07
CA ASP A 29 -6.88 -6.75 -17.01
C ASP A 29 -5.37 -6.51 -17.27
N ALA A 30 -5.05 -5.58 -18.17
CA ALA A 30 -3.66 -5.21 -18.47
C ALA A 30 -2.98 -4.52 -17.27
N GLU A 31 -3.66 -3.61 -16.58
CA GLU A 31 -3.16 -2.96 -15.37
C GLU A 31 -3.01 -3.96 -14.22
N CYS A 32 -3.94 -4.89 -14.05
CA CYS A 32 -3.82 -5.98 -13.08
C CYS A 32 -2.58 -6.84 -13.33
N GLN A 33 -2.29 -7.18 -14.59
CA GLN A 33 -1.09 -7.93 -14.97
C GLN A 33 0.19 -7.13 -14.69
N LEU A 34 0.20 -5.83 -14.99
CA LEU A 34 1.34 -4.95 -14.70
C LEU A 34 1.61 -4.87 -13.19
N LEU A 35 0.57 -4.70 -12.37
CA LEU A 35 0.68 -4.67 -10.91
C LEU A 35 1.16 -6.01 -10.34
N ALA A 36 0.64 -7.13 -10.83
CA ALA A 36 1.09 -8.46 -10.42
C ALA A 36 2.58 -8.66 -10.71
N ALA A 37 3.04 -8.27 -11.91
CA ALA A 37 4.45 -8.34 -12.28
C ALA A 37 5.34 -7.40 -11.44
N ARG A 38 4.89 -6.15 -11.19
CA ARG A 38 5.63 -5.13 -10.44
C ARG A 38 5.89 -5.54 -9.00
N PHE A 39 4.88 -6.12 -8.34
CA PHE A 39 4.93 -6.45 -6.90
C PHE A 39 5.11 -7.94 -6.63
N HIS A 40 5.37 -8.74 -7.66
CA HIS A 40 5.59 -10.19 -7.56
C HIS A 40 4.39 -10.94 -6.94
N PHE A 41 3.17 -10.45 -7.19
CA PHE A 41 1.96 -11.20 -6.88
C PHE A 41 1.76 -12.31 -7.90
N ILE A 42 1.13 -13.42 -7.50
CA ILE A 42 0.73 -14.47 -8.43
C ILE A 42 -0.33 -13.92 -9.38
N GLU A 43 -1.29 -13.16 -8.82
CA GLU A 43 -2.39 -12.59 -9.58
C GLU A 43 -2.94 -11.35 -8.85
N VAL A 44 -3.41 -10.37 -9.63
CA VAL A 44 -4.32 -9.32 -9.20
C VAL A 44 -5.62 -9.59 -9.94
N GLY A 45 -6.61 -10.19 -9.27
CA GLY A 45 -7.88 -10.57 -9.88
C GLY A 45 -8.78 -9.37 -10.13
N SER A 46 -8.77 -8.40 -9.23
CA SER A 46 -9.49 -7.13 -9.39
C SER A 46 -8.85 -6.04 -8.54
N LEU A 47 -8.99 -4.78 -8.98
CA LEU A 47 -8.62 -3.62 -8.18
C LEU A 47 -9.51 -2.44 -8.54
N SER A 48 -10.07 -1.77 -7.55
CA SER A 48 -10.91 -0.59 -7.75
C SER A 48 -10.78 0.37 -6.57
N ALA A 49 -10.99 1.67 -6.83
CA ALA A 49 -11.01 2.67 -5.78
C ALA A 49 -12.03 3.77 -6.06
N GLU A 50 -12.57 4.34 -4.99
CA GLU A 50 -13.34 5.58 -5.03
C GLU A 50 -12.61 6.61 -4.19
N LEU A 51 -12.26 7.74 -4.81
CA LEU A 51 -11.37 8.74 -4.25
C LEU A 51 -12.03 10.11 -4.21
N ARG A 52 -11.68 10.87 -3.21
CA ARG A 52 -11.97 12.29 -3.06
C ARG A 52 -10.66 13.05 -2.90
N VAL A 53 -10.46 14.06 -3.74
CA VAL A 53 -9.35 15.02 -3.60
C VAL A 53 -9.94 16.35 -3.15
N ARG A 54 -9.42 16.92 -2.06
CA ARG A 54 -9.91 18.14 -1.45
C ARG A 54 -8.74 19.05 -1.07
N LYS A 55 -8.90 20.34 -1.30
CA LYS A 55 -7.99 21.33 -0.74
C LYS A 55 -8.27 21.48 0.75
N SER A 56 -7.30 21.18 1.61
CA SER A 56 -7.42 21.21 3.07
C SER A 56 -6.93 22.53 3.67
N ALA A 57 -5.84 23.07 3.12
CA ALA A 57 -5.27 24.35 3.55
C ALA A 57 -4.60 25.05 2.36
N ARG A 58 -4.01 26.22 2.59
CA ARG A 58 -3.22 26.91 1.56
C ARG A 58 -2.02 26.04 1.17
N GLY A 59 -1.95 25.65 -0.11
CA GLY A 59 -0.90 24.79 -0.63
C GLY A 59 -0.98 23.31 -0.24
N CYS A 60 -2.08 22.87 0.41
CA CYS A 60 -2.26 21.49 0.86
C CYS A 60 -3.50 20.85 0.24
N TRP A 61 -3.40 19.59 -0.14
CA TRP A 61 -4.50 18.77 -0.64
C TRP A 61 -4.51 17.41 0.04
N ASP A 62 -5.69 16.98 0.47
CA ASP A 62 -5.91 15.65 1.00
C ASP A 62 -6.57 14.78 -0.08
N VAL A 63 -6.03 13.58 -0.27
CA VAL A 63 -6.64 12.49 -1.01
C VAL A 63 -7.17 11.50 0.00
N SER A 64 -8.43 11.15 -0.09
CA SER A 64 -9.05 10.13 0.76
C SER A 64 -9.95 9.22 -0.05
N GLY A 65 -10.07 7.96 0.36
CA GLY A 65 -10.90 7.02 -0.35
C GLY A 65 -10.76 5.61 0.14
N GLN A 66 -11.27 4.66 -0.63
CA GLN A 66 -11.25 3.24 -0.32
C GLN A 66 -10.78 2.47 -1.54
N LEU A 67 -9.76 1.63 -1.34
CA LEU A 67 -9.25 0.68 -2.31
C LEU A 67 -9.80 -0.71 -1.97
N LYS A 68 -10.33 -1.40 -2.98
CA LYS A 68 -10.83 -2.77 -2.88
C LYS A 68 -10.25 -3.63 -3.98
N GLY A 69 -9.94 -4.86 -3.67
CA GLY A 69 -9.40 -5.78 -4.66
C GLY A 69 -9.26 -7.21 -4.17
N GLU A 70 -8.88 -8.06 -5.09
CA GLU A 70 -8.55 -9.47 -4.84
C GLU A 70 -7.14 -9.73 -5.36
N ILE A 71 -6.28 -10.23 -4.50
CA ILE A 71 -4.86 -10.46 -4.78
C ILE A 71 -4.49 -11.87 -4.36
N VAL A 72 -3.66 -12.54 -5.16
CA VAL A 72 -3.12 -13.85 -4.84
C VAL A 72 -1.62 -13.73 -4.62
N GLN A 73 -1.17 -14.12 -3.44
CA GLN A 73 0.23 -14.10 -3.03
C GLN A 73 0.78 -15.51 -2.82
N VAL A 74 2.09 -15.62 -2.68
CA VAL A 74 2.77 -16.89 -2.32
C VAL A 74 2.78 -17.03 -0.79
N CYS A 75 2.31 -18.15 -0.27
CA CYS A 75 2.46 -18.47 1.16
C CYS A 75 3.94 -18.49 1.56
N GLY A 76 4.31 -17.67 2.54
CA GLY A 76 5.69 -17.57 3.02
C GLY A 76 6.25 -18.85 3.68
N ALA A 77 5.38 -19.79 4.05
CA ALA A 77 5.79 -21.04 4.69
C ALA A 77 5.80 -22.24 3.74
N THR A 78 4.86 -22.32 2.81
CA THR A 78 4.64 -23.53 1.99
C THR A 78 4.79 -23.29 0.49
N GLY A 79 4.85 -22.04 0.05
CA GLY A 79 4.92 -21.67 -1.36
C GLY A 79 3.62 -21.83 -2.16
N VAL A 80 2.53 -22.26 -1.53
CA VAL A 80 1.22 -22.39 -2.21
C VAL A 80 0.55 -21.01 -2.36
N PRO A 81 -0.35 -20.86 -3.36
CA PRO A 81 -1.12 -19.63 -3.54
C PRO A 81 -2.04 -19.33 -2.32
N VAL A 82 -2.12 -18.07 -1.93
CA VAL A 82 -3.03 -17.57 -0.90
C VAL A 82 -3.79 -16.38 -1.47
N SER A 83 -5.12 -16.50 -1.56
CA SER A 83 -6.00 -15.42 -1.99
C SER A 83 -6.33 -14.52 -0.81
N GLU A 84 -6.29 -13.22 -1.05
CA GLU A 84 -6.60 -12.18 -0.08
C GLU A 84 -7.53 -11.14 -0.72
N THR A 85 -8.58 -10.77 0.00
CA THR A 85 -9.43 -9.63 -0.35
C THR A 85 -8.94 -8.43 0.42
N ILE A 86 -8.58 -7.37 -0.28
CA ILE A 86 -8.17 -6.11 0.34
C ILE A 86 -9.35 -5.13 0.37
N ASP A 87 -9.47 -4.43 1.49
CA ASP A 87 -10.38 -3.31 1.71
C ASP A 87 -9.61 -2.27 2.54
N PHE A 88 -8.94 -1.35 1.83
CA PHE A 88 -7.92 -0.46 2.40
C PHE A 88 -8.38 0.99 2.32
N LEU A 89 -8.28 1.70 3.44
CA LEU A 89 -8.54 3.14 3.51
C LEU A 89 -7.31 3.90 3.00
N LEU A 90 -7.53 4.71 1.98
CA LEU A 90 -6.52 5.60 1.41
C LEU A 90 -6.64 6.97 2.08
N GLU A 91 -5.54 7.43 2.66
CA GLU A 91 -5.41 8.76 3.24
C GLU A 91 -4.01 9.28 2.98
N GLU A 92 -3.89 10.23 2.04
CA GLU A 92 -2.62 10.83 1.62
C GLU A 92 -2.74 12.34 1.62
N ARG A 93 -1.67 13.01 2.01
CA ARG A 93 -1.59 14.48 1.97
C ARG A 93 -0.51 14.93 1.01
N TYR A 94 -0.84 15.90 0.19
CA TYR A 94 0.07 16.52 -0.77
C TYR A 94 0.28 17.98 -0.45
N VAL A 95 1.51 18.45 -0.59
CA VAL A 95 1.87 19.86 -0.34
C VAL A 95 2.59 20.46 -1.52
N ARG A 96 2.28 21.71 -1.81
CA ARG A 96 3.05 22.48 -2.78
C ARG A 96 4.34 22.92 -2.09
N THR A 97 5.47 22.44 -2.57
CA THR A 97 6.77 22.92 -2.12
C THR A 97 6.93 24.35 -2.62
N ALA A 98 6.69 25.32 -1.76
CA ALA A 98 6.93 26.71 -2.06
C ALA A 98 8.45 26.97 -2.06
N GLY A 99 8.92 27.80 -2.99
CA GLY A 99 10.31 28.27 -2.98
C GLY A 99 10.65 29.23 -1.83
N ASP A 100 9.78 29.34 -0.82
CA ASP A 100 9.96 30.21 0.35
C ASP A 100 9.66 29.40 1.62
N PRO A 101 10.69 29.09 2.45
CA PRO A 101 10.54 28.25 3.64
C PRO A 101 9.72 28.86 4.77
N GLU A 102 9.36 30.15 4.71
CA GLU A 102 8.65 30.84 5.80
C GLU A 102 7.11 30.62 5.78
N GLU A 103 6.52 30.02 4.74
CA GLU A 103 5.04 29.94 4.61
C GLU A 103 4.43 28.56 4.84
N VAL A 104 5.19 27.51 5.09
CA VAL A 104 4.64 26.15 5.24
C VAL A 104 5.02 25.57 6.60
N GLU A 105 4.26 25.96 7.61
CA GLU A 105 4.24 25.27 8.91
C GLU A 105 3.36 24.00 8.81
N VAL A 106 3.68 23.15 7.83
CA VAL A 106 3.12 21.78 7.71
C VAL A 106 4.17 20.84 8.22
N GLN A 107 3.79 19.90 9.07
CA GLN A 107 4.65 18.77 9.41
C GLN A 107 4.95 18.01 8.11
N LEU A 108 6.08 18.33 7.50
CA LEU A 108 6.55 17.76 6.22
C LEU A 108 6.80 16.26 6.31
N ASP A 109 6.87 15.71 7.53
CA ASP A 109 7.13 14.29 7.78
C ASP A 109 5.95 13.37 7.38
N GLU A 110 4.76 13.94 7.09
CA GLU A 110 3.55 13.17 6.74
C GLU A 110 2.90 13.64 5.42
N ALA A 111 3.62 14.39 4.59
CA ALA A 111 3.04 14.94 3.37
C ALA A 111 3.96 14.77 2.16
N GLU A 112 3.41 14.30 1.05
CA GLU A 112 4.11 14.13 -0.22
C GLU A 112 4.20 15.46 -0.97
N PRO A 113 5.33 15.79 -1.60
CA PRO A 113 5.45 16.97 -2.42
C PRO A 113 4.66 16.82 -3.72
N LEU A 114 4.00 17.90 -4.15
CA LEU A 114 3.40 17.95 -5.49
C LEU A 114 4.48 18.03 -6.57
N GLU A 115 4.40 17.15 -7.56
CA GLU A 115 5.21 17.22 -8.75
C GLU A 115 4.52 18.09 -9.82
N ASN A 116 5.19 19.16 -10.24
CA ASN A 116 4.68 20.08 -11.28
C ASN A 116 3.25 20.61 -11.05
N GLY A 117 2.80 20.68 -9.79
CA GLY A 117 1.43 21.11 -9.44
C GLY A 117 0.37 20.06 -9.72
N ALA A 118 0.74 18.79 -9.83
CA ALA A 118 -0.13 17.66 -10.00
C ALA A 118 0.07 16.62 -8.90
N ILE A 119 -0.97 15.85 -8.62
CA ILE A 119 -0.94 14.64 -7.80
C ILE A 119 -0.82 13.46 -8.76
N GLU A 120 0.20 12.65 -8.63
CA GLU A 120 0.38 11.40 -9.38
C GLU A 120 -0.54 10.30 -8.82
N ILE A 121 -1.85 10.50 -9.01
CA ILE A 121 -2.88 9.64 -8.41
C ILE A 121 -2.80 8.20 -8.91
N GLY A 122 -2.36 8.00 -10.14
CA GLY A 122 -2.16 6.68 -10.73
C GLY A 122 -1.04 5.90 -10.03
N GLU A 123 0.09 6.56 -9.73
CA GLU A 123 1.20 5.94 -9.00
C GLU A 123 0.83 5.63 -7.54
N MET A 124 0.12 6.53 -6.85
CA MET A 124 -0.44 6.27 -5.53
C MET A 124 -1.31 5.00 -5.53
N LEU A 125 -2.22 4.87 -6.52
CA LEU A 125 -3.06 3.69 -6.67
C LEU A 125 -2.28 2.43 -7.01
N ALA A 126 -1.20 2.56 -7.78
CA ALA A 126 -0.34 1.43 -8.13
C ALA A 126 0.42 0.88 -6.91
N GLN A 127 0.88 1.74 -6.02
CA GLN A 127 1.63 1.33 -4.81
C GLN A 127 0.73 0.83 -3.69
N SER A 128 -0.49 1.33 -3.58
CA SER A 128 -1.42 1.03 -2.49
C SER A 128 -1.70 -0.46 -2.26
N PRO A 129 -1.83 -1.33 -3.28
CA PRO A 129 -2.01 -2.76 -3.07
C PRO A 129 -0.87 -3.41 -2.30
N ALA A 130 0.39 -3.00 -2.58
CA ALA A 130 1.56 -3.56 -1.91
C ALA A 130 1.62 -3.23 -0.40
N VAL A 131 1.02 -2.10 -0.01
CA VAL A 131 0.89 -1.69 1.41
C VAL A 131 -0.33 -2.35 2.05
N ALA A 132 -1.39 -2.57 1.28
CA ALA A 132 -2.67 -3.09 1.78
C ALA A 132 -2.66 -4.60 2.07
N VAL A 133 -1.83 -5.37 1.36
CA VAL A 133 -1.77 -6.84 1.53
C VAL A 133 -1.02 -7.26 2.78
N THR A 134 -1.32 -8.45 3.26
CA THR A 134 -0.59 -9.10 4.37
C THR A 134 0.88 -9.32 3.97
N PRO A 135 1.87 -8.77 4.72
CA PRO A 135 3.29 -8.86 4.34
C PRO A 135 3.85 -10.29 4.30
N TRP A 136 3.29 -11.18 5.12
CA TRP A 136 3.68 -12.62 5.19
C TRP A 136 2.43 -13.48 5.13
N PRO A 137 1.83 -13.68 3.95
CA PRO A 137 0.62 -14.47 3.82
C PRO A 137 0.91 -15.94 4.16
N ARG A 138 -0.03 -16.57 4.86
CA ARG A 138 0.05 -17.98 5.24
C ARG A 138 -1.22 -18.70 4.84
N ALA A 139 -1.05 -19.82 4.17
CA ALA A 139 -2.15 -20.72 3.88
C ALA A 139 -2.73 -21.27 5.19
N PRO A 140 -4.05 -21.57 5.27
CA PRO A 140 -4.69 -22.10 6.47
C PRO A 140 -4.04 -23.40 6.99
N GLU A 141 -3.51 -24.22 6.08
CA GLU A 141 -2.86 -25.48 6.41
C GLU A 141 -1.35 -25.34 6.65
N ALA A 142 -0.80 -24.12 6.58
CA ALA A 142 0.63 -23.91 6.79
C ALA A 142 1.01 -24.23 8.26
N PRO A 143 2.10 -24.97 8.49
CA PRO A 143 2.54 -25.31 9.82
C PRO A 143 2.91 -24.05 10.59
N GLU A 144 2.53 -23.97 11.89
CA GLU A 144 2.83 -22.79 12.73
C GLU A 144 4.33 -22.49 12.81
N THR A 145 5.16 -23.53 12.76
CA THR A 145 6.62 -23.40 12.84
C THR A 145 7.25 -24.05 11.60
N VAL A 146 8.07 -23.30 10.88
CA VAL A 146 8.92 -23.82 9.80
C VAL A 146 10.32 -23.94 10.36
N THR A 147 10.82 -25.18 10.48
CA THR A 147 12.21 -25.46 10.85
C THR A 147 13.03 -25.52 9.58
N ILE A 148 13.95 -24.56 9.39
CA ILE A 148 14.88 -24.53 8.27
C ILE A 148 16.24 -25.02 8.78
N GLY A 149 16.72 -26.15 8.25
CA GLY A 149 18.01 -26.75 8.58
C GLY A 149 17.91 -28.02 9.43
N GLU A 150 19.00 -28.75 9.51
CA GLU A 150 19.16 -29.90 10.41
C GLU A 150 19.14 -29.46 11.86
N GLU A 151 18.68 -30.32 12.78
CA GLU A 151 18.68 -30.03 14.22
C GLU A 151 20.07 -29.57 14.69
N PRO A 152 20.17 -28.43 15.38
CA PRO A 152 21.47 -27.84 15.71
C PRO A 152 22.11 -28.55 16.89
N SER A 153 22.80 -29.68 16.66
CA SER A 153 23.62 -30.30 17.70
C SER A 153 24.95 -29.56 17.93
N ASP A 154 25.46 -28.85 16.92
CA ASP A 154 26.75 -28.16 16.96
C ASP A 154 26.72 -26.64 16.71
N HIS A 155 25.55 -26.02 16.80
CA HIS A 155 25.44 -24.57 16.61
C HIS A 155 25.93 -23.81 17.87
N PRO A 156 26.72 -22.71 17.75
CA PRO A 156 27.20 -21.91 18.90
C PRO A 156 26.10 -21.46 19.88
N PHE A 157 24.85 -21.35 19.39
CA PHE A 157 23.69 -20.93 20.17
C PHE A 157 22.81 -22.10 20.64
N ALA A 158 23.21 -23.36 20.43
CA ALA A 158 22.43 -24.53 20.90
C ALA A 158 22.15 -24.50 22.41
N GLY A 159 23.05 -23.89 23.21
CA GLY A 159 22.87 -23.69 24.64
C GLY A 159 21.68 -22.81 25.03
N LEU A 160 21.15 -21.96 24.14
CA LEU A 160 19.97 -21.12 24.40
C LEU A 160 18.68 -21.93 24.50
N ALA A 161 18.63 -23.13 23.93
CA ALA A 161 17.51 -24.06 24.07
C ALA A 161 17.23 -24.45 25.54
N ALA A 162 18.26 -24.43 26.39
CA ALA A 162 18.13 -24.70 27.82
C ALA A 162 17.39 -23.60 28.58
N LEU A 163 17.47 -22.35 28.12
CA LEU A 163 16.75 -21.21 28.72
C LEU A 163 15.25 -21.24 28.48
N LYS A 164 14.80 -21.86 27.38
CA LYS A 164 13.37 -21.98 27.02
C LYS A 164 12.62 -22.99 27.92
N ARG A 165 13.33 -23.82 28.66
CA ARG A 165 12.75 -24.89 29.53
C ARG A 165 12.57 -24.50 31.01
N GLN A 166 12.86 -23.27 31.40
CA GLN A 166 12.58 -22.83 32.77
C GLN A 166 11.12 -22.35 32.86
N PRO A 167 10.23 -23.11 33.56
CA PRO A 167 8.90 -22.60 33.87
C PRO A 167 9.07 -21.45 34.88
N SER A 168 8.46 -20.30 34.55
CA SER A 168 8.33 -19.20 35.51
C SER A 168 7.59 -19.68 36.74
N LYS A 169 8.22 -19.54 37.92
CA LYS A 169 7.59 -19.72 39.22
C LYS A 169 6.67 -18.55 39.53
#